data_c86691aa4f9661d490fe92840c5a5c7f
#
_entry.id   c86691aa4f9661d490fe92840c5a5c7f
#
_cell.length_a   1.000
_cell.length_b   1.000
_cell.length_c   1.000
_cell.angle_alpha   90.00
_cell.angle_beta   90.00
_cell.angle_gamma   90.00
#
_symmetry.space_group_name_H-M   'P 1'
#
loop_
_entity.id
_entity.type
_entity.pdbx_description
1 polymer ?
#
loop_
_entity_poly.entity_id
_entity_poly.type
_entity_poly.pdbx_seq_one_letter_code
_entity_poly.pdbx_strand_id
1 'polypeptide(L)'
;MITSNKSISGGTRFRESLPLQCTNVPLVSIVTAVFNAQDCIANCIESVLYQNYPNMEHIIIDGGSTDNTVDLLRKYDDRVNLWVSEPDRGIYDAWNKGLKFARGEWIAFLGADDKYLPGAISAYMNFAVHFPAAEFLSSQAVLDHPSGHAPIFGGPWEWPRFSRAMTTIHVGTMQRRTLFERYGDFDTNYRSAADYEFLLRAGDGLRTAFMPTTTVVIRAGGASDSTAGLYETRDVKVQRGVRSYRAATRDLRIAVLRFHLRRFILALRSK
;
A
#
# COMPACT_ATOMS: atom_id res chain seq x y z
N MET A 1 -0.32 -36.76 2.09
CA MET A 1 0.33 -36.19 3.30
C MET A 1 -0.11 -34.73 3.36
N ILE A 2 -0.99 -34.37 4.30
CA ILE A 2 -1.40 -32.99 4.53
C ILE A 2 -0.29 -32.39 5.38
N THR A 3 0.62 -31.63 4.77
CA THR A 3 1.57 -30.80 5.49
C THR A 3 0.76 -29.73 6.21
N SER A 4 0.68 -29.81 7.53
CA SER A 4 0.14 -28.74 8.36
C SER A 4 1.00 -27.50 8.10
N ASN A 5 0.50 -26.56 7.30
CA ASN A 5 1.09 -25.24 7.14
C ASN A 5 1.03 -24.53 8.50
N LYS A 6 2.06 -24.70 9.33
CA LYS A 6 2.17 -23.96 10.59
C LYS A 6 2.52 -22.53 10.26
N SER A 7 1.64 -21.61 10.63
CA SER A 7 1.97 -20.20 10.73
C SER A 7 3.15 -20.04 11.70
N ILE A 8 4.13 -19.25 11.31
CA ILE A 8 5.24 -18.84 12.18
C ILE A 8 5.22 -17.32 12.31
N SER A 9 5.62 -16.82 13.46
CA SER A 9 5.57 -15.40 13.76
C SER A 9 6.67 -14.99 14.71
N GLY A 10 6.98 -13.70 14.75
CA GLY A 10 7.94 -13.08 15.63
C GLY A 10 7.72 -11.58 15.75
N GLY A 11 8.68 -10.90 16.34
CA GLY A 11 8.65 -9.48 16.56
C GLY A 11 8.60 -9.08 18.04
N THR A 12 8.86 -7.82 18.32
CA THR A 12 8.95 -7.27 19.68
C THR A 12 7.63 -7.38 20.45
N ARG A 13 6.49 -7.44 19.75
CA ARG A 13 5.16 -7.58 20.36
C ARG A 13 5.01 -8.83 21.24
N PHE A 14 5.77 -9.88 20.97
CA PHE A 14 5.73 -11.12 21.77
C PHE A 14 6.69 -11.11 22.96
N ARG A 15 7.66 -10.18 23.00
CA ARG A 15 8.72 -10.13 24.00
C ARG A 15 8.41 -9.19 25.16
N GLU A 16 7.57 -8.19 24.90
CA GLU A 16 7.25 -7.16 25.88
C GLU A 16 5.74 -6.97 25.96
N SER A 17 5.21 -6.96 27.18
CA SER A 17 3.96 -6.27 27.49
C SER A 17 4.24 -4.75 27.46
N LEU A 18 4.71 -4.24 26.31
CA LEU A 18 4.91 -2.81 26.15
C LEU A 18 3.53 -2.16 26.26
N PRO A 19 3.27 -1.32 27.27
CA PRO A 19 2.19 -0.39 27.15
C PRO A 19 2.47 0.39 25.86
N LEU A 20 1.47 0.47 24.98
CA LEU A 20 1.48 1.47 23.90
C LEU A 20 1.95 2.75 24.58
N GLN A 21 3.07 3.31 24.12
CA GLN A 21 3.56 4.54 24.73
C GLN A 21 2.39 5.51 24.70
N CYS A 22 1.96 5.98 25.88
CA CYS A 22 0.94 7.02 26.01
C CYS A 22 1.54 8.31 25.45
N THR A 23 1.68 8.36 24.15
CA THR A 23 2.10 9.56 23.42
C THR A 23 0.85 10.35 23.08
N ASN A 24 0.91 11.67 23.19
CA ASN A 24 -0.18 12.56 22.77
C ASN A 24 -0.32 12.67 21.24
N VAL A 25 0.27 11.71 20.49
CA VAL A 25 0.25 11.69 19.03
C VAL A 25 -0.36 10.39 18.52
N PRO A 26 -1.10 10.41 17.39
CA PRO A 26 -1.79 9.24 16.85
C PRO A 26 -0.85 8.06 16.58
N LEU A 27 -1.29 6.84 16.86
CA LEU A 27 -0.56 5.64 16.45
C LEU A 27 -0.73 5.40 14.95
N VAL A 28 0.37 5.16 14.25
CA VAL A 28 0.40 4.78 12.84
C VAL A 28 0.78 3.30 12.71
N SER A 29 -0.06 2.49 12.08
CA SER A 29 0.28 1.11 11.70
C SER A 29 0.71 1.07 10.24
N ILE A 30 1.93 0.59 9.99
CA ILE A 30 2.43 0.34 8.64
C ILE A 30 2.33 -1.16 8.40
N VAL A 31 1.56 -1.56 7.38
CA VAL A 31 1.34 -2.95 6.99
C VAL A 31 2.11 -3.24 5.71
N THR A 32 3.06 -4.16 5.78
CA THR A 32 3.84 -4.63 4.62
C THR A 32 3.43 -6.04 4.25
N ALA A 33 2.99 -6.24 3.00
CA ALA A 33 2.82 -7.57 2.43
C ALA A 33 4.11 -7.98 1.73
N VAL A 34 4.54 -9.23 1.94
CA VAL A 34 5.77 -9.75 1.35
C VAL A 34 5.58 -11.19 0.85
N PHE A 35 6.16 -11.50 -0.30
CA PHE A 35 6.25 -12.86 -0.84
C PHE A 35 7.48 -12.98 -1.75
N ASN A 36 8.41 -13.88 -1.41
CA ASN A 36 9.67 -14.12 -2.15
C ASN A 36 10.41 -12.82 -2.49
N ALA A 37 10.77 -12.04 -1.46
CA ALA A 37 11.35 -10.70 -1.59
C ALA A 37 12.71 -10.56 -0.86
N GLN A 38 13.50 -11.64 -0.83
CA GLN A 38 14.81 -11.66 -0.16
C GLN A 38 15.75 -10.53 -0.60
N ASP A 39 15.62 -10.04 -1.84
CA ASP A 39 16.51 -9.02 -2.41
C ASP A 39 16.12 -7.58 -2.06
N CYS A 40 14.91 -7.36 -1.51
CA CYS A 40 14.40 -6.01 -1.31
C CYS A 40 13.79 -5.76 0.09
N ILE A 41 13.27 -6.79 0.77
CA ILE A 41 12.55 -6.62 2.05
C ILE A 41 13.39 -5.91 3.13
N ALA A 42 14.70 -6.13 3.19
CA ALA A 42 15.56 -5.44 4.14
C ALA A 42 15.53 -3.92 3.97
N ASN A 43 15.57 -3.43 2.72
CA ASN A 43 15.51 -1.99 2.42
C ASN A 43 14.15 -1.39 2.80
N CYS A 44 13.06 -2.13 2.59
CA CYS A 44 11.72 -1.75 3.02
C CYS A 44 11.67 -1.60 4.55
N ILE A 45 12.10 -2.63 5.30
CA ILE A 45 12.11 -2.63 6.77
C ILE A 45 12.94 -1.46 7.31
N GLU A 46 14.18 -1.29 6.83
CA GLU A 46 15.04 -0.20 7.28
C GLU A 46 14.42 1.17 6.99
N SER A 47 13.73 1.35 5.86
CA SER A 47 13.06 2.62 5.54
C SER A 47 11.95 2.98 6.53
N VAL A 48 11.30 1.98 7.12
CA VAL A 48 10.30 2.17 8.19
C VAL A 48 10.99 2.42 9.52
N LEU A 49 12.00 1.64 9.87
CA LEU A 49 12.74 1.76 11.13
C LEU A 49 13.46 3.11 11.29
N TYR A 50 13.87 3.72 10.17
CA TYR A 50 14.50 5.04 10.16
C TYR A 50 13.52 6.23 10.14
N GLN A 51 12.20 5.97 10.22
CA GLN A 51 11.25 7.06 10.39
C GLN A 51 11.39 7.70 11.78
N ASN A 52 11.29 9.02 11.83
CA ASN A 52 11.45 9.80 13.06
C ASN A 52 10.12 10.08 13.80
N TYR A 53 9.06 9.32 13.51
CA TYR A 53 7.78 9.44 14.18
C TYR A 53 7.71 8.49 15.39
N PRO A 54 7.40 9.00 16.62
CA PRO A 54 7.61 8.23 17.85
C PRO A 54 6.54 7.16 18.11
N ASN A 55 5.35 7.28 17.51
CA ASN A 55 4.22 6.39 17.80
C ASN A 55 3.78 5.62 16.55
N MET A 56 4.56 4.63 16.17
CA MET A 56 4.27 3.78 15.01
C MET A 56 4.54 2.31 15.31
N GLU A 57 3.92 1.45 14.56
CA GLU A 57 4.17 0.01 14.54
C GLU A 57 4.32 -0.49 13.11
N HIS A 58 5.24 -1.43 12.91
CA HIS A 58 5.46 -2.12 11.64
C HIS A 58 4.97 -3.56 11.74
N ILE A 59 4.05 -3.93 10.86
CA ILE A 59 3.41 -5.26 10.78
C ILE A 59 3.75 -5.83 9.40
N ILE A 60 4.42 -6.97 9.36
CA ILE A 60 4.83 -7.63 8.13
C ILE A 60 4.09 -8.94 7.99
N ILE A 61 3.40 -9.13 6.87
CA ILE A 61 2.68 -10.37 6.55
C ILE A 61 3.37 -11.02 5.35
N ASP A 62 4.00 -12.15 5.61
CA ASP A 62 4.64 -12.98 4.60
C ASP A 62 3.68 -14.05 4.10
N GLY A 63 3.50 -14.14 2.79
CA GLY A 63 2.59 -15.05 2.10
C GLY A 63 3.07 -16.51 2.03
N GLY A 64 4.01 -16.90 2.89
CA GLY A 64 4.63 -18.22 2.88
C GLY A 64 5.78 -18.31 1.88
N SER A 65 6.70 -17.35 1.93
CA SER A 65 7.90 -17.31 1.09
C SER A 65 8.73 -18.60 1.17
N THR A 66 9.32 -18.96 0.04
CA THR A 66 10.16 -20.17 -0.13
C THR A 66 11.63 -19.85 -0.36
N ASP A 67 11.97 -18.56 -0.49
CA ASP A 67 13.34 -18.03 -0.53
C ASP A 67 13.84 -17.65 0.88
N ASN A 68 14.90 -16.85 0.97
CA ASN A 68 15.46 -16.42 2.25
C ASN A 68 14.67 -15.29 2.96
N THR A 69 13.48 -14.90 2.47
CA THR A 69 12.67 -13.82 3.05
C THR A 69 12.41 -14.02 4.54
N VAL A 70 11.94 -15.21 4.92
CA VAL A 70 11.62 -15.51 6.35
C VAL A 70 12.86 -15.47 7.24
N ASP A 71 14.01 -15.92 6.74
CA ASP A 71 15.26 -15.85 7.50
C ASP A 71 15.75 -14.39 7.67
N LEU A 72 15.46 -13.52 6.71
CA LEU A 72 15.65 -12.07 6.88
C LEU A 72 14.69 -11.49 7.92
N LEU A 73 13.40 -11.85 7.91
CA LEU A 73 12.45 -11.39 8.94
C LEU A 73 12.91 -11.77 10.35
N ARG A 74 13.44 -12.98 10.55
CA ARG A 74 14.01 -13.41 11.83
C ARG A 74 15.18 -12.54 12.30
N LYS A 75 15.99 -11.99 11.39
CA LYS A 75 17.09 -11.07 11.75
C LYS A 75 16.59 -9.71 12.25
N TYR A 76 15.35 -9.34 11.93
CA TYR A 76 14.70 -8.12 12.41
C TYR A 76 13.71 -8.36 13.58
N ASP A 77 13.74 -9.55 14.18
CA ASP A 77 12.79 -9.98 15.22
C ASP A 77 12.79 -9.09 16.48
N ASP A 78 13.89 -8.42 16.75
CA ASP A 78 14.09 -7.47 17.85
C ASP A 78 13.79 -6.01 17.49
N ARG A 79 13.49 -5.72 16.23
CA ARG A 79 13.31 -4.35 15.69
C ARG A 79 11.94 -4.12 15.07
N VAL A 80 11.30 -5.15 14.52
CA VAL A 80 9.95 -5.08 13.92
C VAL A 80 8.91 -5.43 14.99
N ASN A 81 7.77 -4.74 14.99
CA ASN A 81 6.74 -4.96 16.00
C ASN A 81 6.07 -6.33 15.88
N LEU A 82 5.75 -6.74 14.66
CA LEU A 82 5.13 -8.03 14.36
C LEU A 82 5.48 -8.47 12.95
N TRP A 83 5.82 -9.72 12.78
CA TRP A 83 5.78 -10.40 11.49
C TRP A 83 5.09 -11.76 11.61
N VAL A 84 4.37 -12.15 10.57
CA VAL A 84 3.68 -13.45 10.47
C VAL A 84 3.97 -14.02 9.09
N SER A 85 4.37 -15.28 9.01
CA SER A 85 4.55 -16.02 7.77
C SER A 85 3.56 -17.18 7.72
N GLU A 86 2.67 -17.13 6.76
CA GLU A 86 1.69 -18.16 6.44
C GLU A 86 1.18 -17.98 5.02
N PRO A 87 0.75 -19.03 4.33
CA PRO A 87 0.19 -18.89 2.97
C PRO A 87 -0.95 -17.89 2.90
N ASP A 88 -0.96 -17.10 1.82
CA ASP A 88 -2.04 -16.18 1.50
C ASP A 88 -2.53 -16.37 0.05
N ARG A 89 -3.57 -15.62 -0.29
CA ARG A 89 -4.19 -15.59 -1.63
C ARG A 89 -3.77 -14.37 -2.45
N GLY A 90 -2.70 -13.70 -2.04
CA GLY A 90 -2.16 -12.49 -2.67
C GLY A 90 -2.15 -11.29 -1.75
N ILE A 91 -1.66 -10.17 -2.26
CA ILE A 91 -1.34 -8.95 -1.50
C ILE A 91 -2.51 -8.44 -0.63
N TYR A 92 -3.74 -8.50 -1.13
CA TYR A 92 -4.92 -8.00 -0.39
C TYR A 92 -5.32 -8.93 0.76
N ASP A 93 -5.09 -10.24 0.63
CA ASP A 93 -5.27 -11.19 1.73
C ASP A 93 -4.22 -10.93 2.82
N ALA A 94 -2.96 -10.70 2.44
CA ALA A 94 -1.91 -10.29 3.35
C ALA A 94 -2.24 -8.97 4.05
N TRP A 95 -2.68 -7.95 3.32
CA TRP A 95 -3.08 -6.66 3.92
C TRP A 95 -4.28 -6.80 4.85
N ASN A 96 -5.28 -7.60 4.52
CA ASN A 96 -6.42 -7.89 5.41
C ASN A 96 -5.98 -8.61 6.70
N LYS A 97 -5.01 -9.54 6.61
CA LYS A 97 -4.40 -10.15 7.80
C LYS A 97 -3.67 -9.10 8.65
N GLY A 98 -2.89 -8.23 8.01
CA GLY A 98 -2.19 -7.14 8.68
C GLY A 98 -3.14 -6.15 9.36
N LEU A 99 -4.27 -5.81 8.74
CA LEU A 99 -5.32 -4.97 9.33
C LEU A 99 -5.86 -5.53 10.65
N LYS A 100 -6.02 -6.84 10.77
CA LYS A 100 -6.48 -7.50 12.02
C LYS A 100 -5.49 -7.32 13.16
N PHE A 101 -4.21 -7.16 12.86
CA PHE A 101 -3.16 -6.93 13.84
C PHE A 101 -2.88 -5.45 14.09
N ALA A 102 -3.25 -4.59 13.16
CA ALA A 102 -3.02 -3.16 13.25
C ALA A 102 -3.82 -2.53 14.39
N ARG A 103 -3.19 -1.63 15.17
CA ARG A 103 -3.79 -0.93 16.32
C ARG A 103 -3.84 0.58 16.12
N GLY A 104 -3.16 1.08 15.08
CA GLY A 104 -3.06 2.51 14.78
C GLY A 104 -4.39 3.17 14.45
N GLU A 105 -4.50 4.44 14.75
CA GLU A 105 -5.57 5.31 14.27
C GLU A 105 -5.47 5.53 12.76
N TRP A 106 -4.23 5.59 12.28
CA TRP A 106 -3.88 5.68 10.87
C TRP A 106 -3.24 4.39 10.39
N ILE A 107 -3.65 3.94 9.23
CA ILE A 107 -3.15 2.73 8.57
C ILE A 107 -2.47 3.15 7.27
N ALA A 108 -1.29 2.62 7.05
CA ALA A 108 -0.56 2.74 5.80
C ALA A 108 -0.18 1.36 5.26
N PHE A 109 -0.11 1.22 3.94
CA PHE A 109 0.30 -0.01 3.28
C PHE A 109 1.60 0.26 2.51
N LEU A 110 2.53 -0.68 2.58
CA LEU A 110 3.81 -0.60 1.89
C LEU A 110 4.11 -1.94 1.22
N GLY A 111 4.54 -1.94 -0.02
CA GLY A 111 5.04 -3.13 -0.69
C GLY A 111 6.44 -3.50 -0.20
N ALA A 112 6.80 -4.77 -0.27
CA ALA A 112 8.13 -5.24 0.15
C ALA A 112 9.28 -4.65 -0.67
N ASP A 113 9.00 -4.16 -1.87
CA ASP A 113 9.93 -3.54 -2.80
C ASP A 113 9.89 -2.00 -2.80
N ASP A 114 9.01 -1.41 -1.99
CA ASP A 114 8.85 0.03 -1.81
C ASP A 114 9.61 0.54 -0.56
N LYS A 115 9.84 1.85 -0.48
CA LYS A 115 10.53 2.49 0.65
C LYS A 115 9.94 3.85 0.96
N TYR A 116 9.76 4.15 2.23
CA TYR A 116 9.51 5.52 2.67
C TYR A 116 10.75 6.39 2.56
N LEU A 117 10.56 7.63 2.17
CA LEU A 117 11.59 8.67 2.32
C LEU A 117 11.72 9.10 3.79
N PRO A 118 12.90 9.60 4.21
CA PRO A 118 13.09 10.06 5.57
C PRO A 118 12.06 11.12 5.98
N GLY A 119 11.46 10.95 7.17
CA GLY A 119 10.48 11.88 7.71
C GLY A 119 9.08 11.82 7.09
N ALA A 120 8.80 10.85 6.24
CA ALA A 120 7.50 10.70 5.57
C ALA A 120 6.34 10.60 6.57
N ILE A 121 6.47 9.76 7.60
CA ILE A 121 5.40 9.55 8.59
C ILE A 121 5.14 10.83 9.40
N SER A 122 6.20 11.49 9.85
CA SER A 122 6.08 12.79 10.53
C SER A 122 5.43 13.86 9.66
N ALA A 123 5.76 13.89 8.35
CA ALA A 123 5.15 14.81 7.40
C ALA A 123 3.63 14.58 7.29
N TYR A 124 3.19 13.31 7.17
CA TYR A 124 1.76 12.98 7.15
C TYR A 124 1.05 13.39 8.44
N MET A 125 1.63 13.09 9.60
CA MET A 125 0.97 13.38 10.88
C MET A 125 0.91 14.87 11.15
N ASN A 126 1.95 15.64 10.82
CA ASN A 126 1.93 17.11 10.86
C ASN A 126 0.88 17.68 9.90
N PHE A 127 0.76 17.10 8.69
CA PHE A 127 -0.23 17.52 7.72
C PHE A 127 -1.66 17.22 8.21
N ALA A 128 -1.89 16.06 8.85
CA ALA A 128 -3.17 15.64 9.39
C ALA A 128 -3.74 16.63 10.41
N VAL A 129 -2.89 17.30 11.19
CA VAL A 129 -3.31 18.32 12.17
C VAL A 129 -4.06 19.48 11.49
N HIS A 130 -3.67 19.84 10.27
CA HIS A 130 -4.33 20.93 9.52
C HIS A 130 -5.64 20.46 8.83
N PHE A 131 -5.86 19.16 8.75
CA PHE A 131 -7.04 18.55 8.13
C PHE A 131 -7.72 17.54 9.05
N PRO A 132 -8.20 17.93 10.24
CA PRO A 132 -8.70 17.01 11.27
C PRO A 132 -9.90 16.17 10.82
N ALA A 133 -10.67 16.67 9.86
CA ALA A 133 -11.80 15.95 9.27
C ALA A 133 -11.39 14.93 8.20
N ALA A 134 -10.14 14.93 7.72
CA ALA A 134 -9.71 14.00 6.69
C ALA A 134 -9.66 12.57 7.23
N GLU A 135 -10.12 11.64 6.41
CA GLU A 135 -10.10 10.19 6.66
C GLU A 135 -9.09 9.49 5.74
N PHE A 136 -8.69 10.18 4.68
CA PHE A 136 -7.74 9.68 3.69
C PHE A 136 -6.76 10.80 3.32
N LEU A 137 -5.49 10.56 3.59
CA LEU A 137 -4.40 11.44 3.18
C LEU A 137 -3.65 10.79 2.04
N SER A 138 -3.30 11.59 1.04
CA SER A 138 -2.46 11.12 -0.06
C SER A 138 -1.30 12.06 -0.31
N SER A 139 -0.23 11.53 -0.88
CA SER A 139 0.98 12.26 -1.24
C SER A 139 1.45 11.87 -2.63
N GLN A 140 2.67 12.28 -2.95
CA GLN A 140 3.36 11.89 -4.16
C GLN A 140 4.31 10.71 -3.90
N ALA A 141 4.50 9.89 -4.94
CA ALA A 141 5.50 8.84 -5.01
C ALA A 141 6.46 9.10 -6.17
N VAL A 142 7.72 8.76 -6.01
CA VAL A 142 8.71 8.74 -7.08
C VAL A 142 8.95 7.30 -7.54
N LEU A 143 8.97 7.09 -8.86
CA LEU A 143 9.27 5.77 -9.42
C LEU A 143 10.79 5.59 -9.52
N ASP A 144 11.30 4.56 -8.83
CA ASP A 144 12.67 4.08 -9.02
C ASP A 144 12.71 3.20 -10.29
N HIS A 145 13.28 3.76 -11.36
CA HIS A 145 13.34 3.07 -12.64
C HIS A 145 14.82 2.88 -13.06
N PRO A 146 15.20 1.69 -13.57
CA PRO A 146 16.59 1.39 -13.98
C PRO A 146 17.20 2.36 -14.96
N SER A 147 16.39 3.09 -15.75
CA SER A 147 16.88 4.13 -16.67
C SER A 147 17.33 5.42 -15.99
N GLY A 148 17.25 5.53 -14.65
CA GLY A 148 17.53 6.77 -13.91
C GLY A 148 16.45 7.85 -14.05
N HIS A 149 15.39 7.61 -14.85
CA HIS A 149 14.26 8.51 -14.93
C HIS A 149 13.32 8.26 -13.75
N ALA A 150 13.13 9.26 -12.91
CA ALA A 150 12.37 9.19 -11.67
C ALA A 150 11.06 10.05 -11.75
N PRO A 151 10.03 9.62 -12.51
CA PRO A 151 8.79 10.37 -12.60
C PRO A 151 8.05 10.36 -11.27
N ILE A 152 7.43 11.51 -10.97
CA ILE A 152 6.61 11.67 -9.77
C ILE A 152 5.14 11.39 -10.14
N PHE A 153 4.48 10.62 -9.29
CA PHE A 153 3.07 10.26 -9.40
C PHE A 153 2.31 10.68 -8.14
N GLY A 154 0.98 10.67 -8.25
CA GLY A 154 0.07 11.06 -7.18
C GLY A 154 -0.44 12.48 -7.37
N GLY A 155 -1.71 12.69 -7.05
CA GLY A 155 -2.40 13.96 -7.18
C GLY A 155 -3.59 14.05 -6.23
N PRO A 156 -4.25 15.21 -6.21
CA PRO A 156 -5.41 15.40 -5.36
C PRO A 156 -6.56 14.47 -5.74
N TRP A 157 -7.36 14.14 -4.72
CA TRP A 157 -8.60 13.43 -4.92
C TRP A 157 -9.63 14.35 -5.60
N GLU A 158 -10.01 13.95 -6.80
CA GLU A 158 -11.10 14.59 -7.55
C GLU A 158 -12.02 13.49 -8.05
N TRP A 159 -13.21 13.35 -7.46
CA TRP A 159 -14.12 12.26 -7.79
C TRP A 159 -14.39 12.07 -9.27
N PRO A 160 -14.65 13.13 -10.08
CA PRO A 160 -14.86 12.97 -11.53
C PRO A 160 -13.66 12.36 -12.27
N ARG A 161 -12.45 12.53 -11.76
CA ARG A 161 -11.21 11.93 -12.30
C ARG A 161 -10.98 10.56 -11.70
N PHE A 162 -11.07 10.45 -10.36
CA PHE A 162 -10.86 9.20 -9.64
C PHE A 162 -11.83 8.09 -10.08
N SER A 163 -13.11 8.41 -10.31
CA SER A 163 -14.11 7.48 -10.85
C SER A 163 -13.77 6.88 -12.22
N ARG A 164 -12.82 7.48 -12.96
CA ARG A 164 -12.34 6.99 -14.26
C ARG A 164 -11.05 6.19 -14.14
N ALA A 165 -10.14 6.62 -13.27
CA ALA A 165 -8.86 5.97 -13.02
C ALA A 165 -8.35 6.37 -11.64
N MET A 166 -7.64 5.47 -10.99
CA MET A 166 -6.97 5.78 -9.73
C MET A 166 -5.94 6.89 -9.94
N THR A 167 -6.10 7.98 -9.21
CA THR A 167 -5.23 9.17 -9.28
C THR A 167 -4.27 9.27 -8.10
N THR A 168 -4.50 8.48 -7.07
CA THR A 168 -3.63 8.35 -5.90
C THR A 168 -2.72 7.13 -6.05
N ILE A 169 -1.57 7.15 -5.41
CA ILE A 169 -0.68 5.99 -5.30
C ILE A 169 -0.90 5.35 -3.95
N HIS A 170 -1.36 4.10 -3.91
CA HIS A 170 -1.80 3.45 -2.67
C HIS A 170 -0.75 3.45 -1.56
N VAL A 171 0.50 3.13 -1.87
CA VAL A 171 1.62 3.16 -0.91
C VAL A 171 1.98 4.58 -0.44
N GLY A 172 1.54 5.61 -1.16
CA GLY A 172 1.63 7.03 -0.78
C GLY A 172 0.36 7.54 -0.10
N THR A 173 -0.32 6.70 0.69
CA THR A 173 -1.55 7.10 1.40
C THR A 173 -1.53 6.70 2.87
N MET A 174 -2.28 7.46 3.67
CA MET A 174 -2.65 7.13 5.04
C MET A 174 -4.16 7.10 5.15
N GLN A 175 -4.70 6.07 5.76
CA GLN A 175 -6.14 5.82 5.86
C GLN A 175 -6.54 5.72 7.32
N ARG A 176 -7.59 6.42 7.73
CA ARG A 176 -8.12 6.22 9.08
C ARG A 176 -8.68 4.81 9.23
N ARG A 177 -8.43 4.18 10.37
CA ARG A 177 -8.99 2.87 10.72
C ARG A 177 -10.51 2.83 10.52
N THR A 178 -11.21 3.91 10.84
CA THR A 178 -12.67 4.04 10.68
C THR A 178 -13.17 3.83 9.25
N LEU A 179 -12.31 3.97 8.24
CA LEU A 179 -12.67 3.63 6.85
C LEU A 179 -12.89 2.11 6.72
N PHE A 180 -12.00 1.31 7.30
CA PHE A 180 -12.11 -0.16 7.26
C PHE A 180 -13.27 -0.65 8.13
N GLU A 181 -13.53 0.01 9.25
CA GLU A 181 -14.71 -0.27 10.09
C GLU A 181 -16.03 0.00 9.34
N ARG A 182 -16.05 1.04 8.50
CA ARG A 182 -17.24 1.47 7.74
C ARG A 182 -17.43 0.70 6.44
N TYR A 183 -16.36 0.46 5.71
CA TYR A 183 -16.42 -0.10 4.35
C TYR A 183 -15.96 -1.56 4.29
N GLY A 184 -15.44 -2.14 5.39
CA GLY A 184 -14.91 -3.51 5.46
C GLY A 184 -13.51 -3.63 4.88
N ASP A 185 -13.05 -4.87 4.76
CA ASP A 185 -11.72 -5.25 4.28
C ASP A 185 -11.60 -5.10 2.74
N PHE A 186 -10.39 -5.26 2.20
CA PHE A 186 -10.18 -5.38 0.77
C PHE A 186 -10.84 -6.64 0.22
N ASP A 187 -11.46 -6.55 -0.96
CA ASP A 187 -12.04 -7.71 -1.65
C ASP A 187 -10.93 -8.56 -2.29
N THR A 188 -10.69 -9.74 -1.73
CA THR A 188 -9.64 -10.66 -2.18
C THR A 188 -9.95 -11.40 -3.49
N ASN A 189 -11.10 -11.15 -4.11
CA ASN A 189 -11.40 -11.63 -5.46
C ASN A 189 -10.62 -10.85 -6.53
N TYR A 190 -10.15 -9.62 -6.20
CA TYR A 190 -9.27 -8.84 -7.07
C TYR A 190 -7.82 -9.11 -6.73
N ARG A 191 -6.97 -9.11 -7.76
CA ARG A 191 -5.52 -9.35 -7.62
C ARG A 191 -4.69 -8.07 -7.63
N SER A 192 -5.20 -7.01 -8.27
CA SER A 192 -4.46 -5.76 -8.48
C SER A 192 -5.30 -4.49 -8.43
N ALA A 193 -6.60 -4.58 -8.11
CA ALA A 193 -7.50 -3.42 -8.09
C ALA A 193 -8.40 -3.34 -6.85
N ALA A 194 -8.13 -4.12 -5.77
CA ALA A 194 -8.97 -4.06 -4.56
C ALA A 194 -8.79 -2.78 -3.75
N ASP A 195 -7.63 -2.13 -3.83
CA ASP A 195 -7.39 -0.81 -3.26
C ASP A 195 -8.25 0.26 -3.95
N TYR A 196 -8.31 0.22 -5.28
CA TYR A 196 -9.18 1.09 -6.06
C TYR A 196 -10.66 0.78 -5.77
N GLU A 197 -11.01 -0.49 -5.71
CA GLU A 197 -12.35 -0.95 -5.39
C GLU A 197 -12.81 -0.46 -4.00
N PHE A 198 -11.94 -0.59 -2.99
CA PHE A 198 -12.19 -0.10 -1.63
C PHE A 198 -12.50 1.40 -1.60
N LEU A 199 -11.70 2.20 -2.29
CA LEU A 199 -11.90 3.64 -2.35
C LEU A 199 -13.16 4.02 -3.15
N LEU A 200 -13.55 3.23 -4.15
CA LEU A 200 -14.82 3.45 -4.86
C LEU A 200 -16.05 3.16 -3.98
N ARG A 201 -15.94 2.30 -2.95
CA ARG A 201 -17.03 2.12 -1.95
C ARG A 201 -17.28 3.40 -1.17
N ALA A 202 -16.22 4.12 -0.81
CA ALA A 202 -16.32 5.40 -0.11
C ALA A 202 -16.91 6.51 -0.99
N GLY A 203 -16.65 6.46 -2.30
CA GLY A 203 -17.25 7.36 -3.29
C GLY A 203 -16.88 8.83 -3.08
N ASP A 204 -17.77 9.72 -3.57
CA ASP A 204 -17.58 11.18 -3.53
C ASP A 204 -17.58 11.78 -2.12
N GLY A 205 -18.17 11.06 -1.15
CA GLY A 205 -18.25 11.48 0.25
C GLY A 205 -16.95 11.28 1.05
N LEU A 206 -15.89 10.71 0.46
CA LEU A 206 -14.63 10.50 1.16
C LEU A 206 -13.94 11.83 1.47
N ARG A 207 -13.69 12.07 2.76
CA ARG A 207 -12.99 13.28 3.23
C ARG A 207 -11.49 13.10 3.06
N THR A 208 -10.93 13.78 2.08
CA THR A 208 -9.53 13.61 1.68
C THR A 208 -8.73 14.87 1.84
N ALA A 209 -7.39 14.71 2.00
CA ALA A 209 -6.45 15.80 1.84
C ALA A 209 -5.22 15.31 1.08
N PHE A 210 -4.69 16.14 0.19
CA PHE A 210 -3.53 15.84 -0.63
C PHE A 210 -2.35 16.70 -0.22
N MET A 211 -1.24 16.04 0.10
CA MET A 211 0.03 16.66 0.45
C MET A 211 0.96 16.61 -0.79
N PRO A 212 1.31 17.76 -1.40
CA PRO A 212 2.14 17.81 -2.61
C PRO A 212 3.63 17.61 -2.28
N THR A 213 3.92 16.52 -1.56
CA THR A 213 5.26 16.14 -1.11
C THR A 213 5.50 14.68 -1.48
N THR A 214 6.67 14.36 -1.99
CA THR A 214 7.05 12.97 -2.25
C THR A 214 7.43 12.30 -0.94
N THR A 215 6.77 11.20 -0.60
CA THR A 215 6.96 10.47 0.67
C THR A 215 7.48 9.05 0.49
N VAL A 216 7.34 8.50 -0.71
CA VAL A 216 7.64 7.09 -0.97
C VAL A 216 8.33 6.93 -2.31
N VAL A 217 9.26 5.98 -2.36
CA VAL A 217 9.88 5.47 -3.58
C VAL A 217 9.23 4.15 -3.91
N ILE A 218 8.66 4.04 -5.11
CA ILE A 218 8.03 2.82 -5.63
C ILE A 218 8.93 2.18 -6.69
N ARG A 219 9.04 0.85 -6.67
CA ARG A 219 9.81 0.12 -7.66
C ARG A 219 8.98 -0.11 -8.94
N ALA A 220 9.63 0.01 -10.09
CA ALA A 220 9.00 -0.29 -11.39
C ALA A 220 8.72 -1.79 -11.53
N GLY A 221 7.59 -2.15 -12.14
CA GLY A 221 7.23 -3.55 -12.45
C GLY A 221 6.45 -4.27 -11.34
N GLY A 222 5.89 -3.55 -10.36
CA GLY A 222 5.00 -4.13 -9.36
C GLY A 222 3.73 -4.76 -9.93
N ALA A 223 2.96 -5.47 -9.10
CA ALA A 223 1.78 -6.25 -9.49
C ALA A 223 0.71 -5.44 -10.26
N SER A 224 0.59 -4.14 -9.97
CA SER A 224 -0.34 -3.24 -10.64
C SER A 224 0.14 -2.76 -12.04
N ASP A 225 1.43 -2.94 -12.39
CA ASP A 225 1.98 -2.52 -13.69
C ASP A 225 1.72 -3.59 -14.77
N SER A 226 0.46 -3.98 -14.93
CA SER A 226 0.02 -5.03 -15.86
C SER A 226 -1.28 -4.65 -16.58
N THR A 227 -1.46 -5.18 -17.79
CA THR A 227 -2.74 -5.03 -18.51
C THR A 227 -3.88 -5.73 -17.77
N ALA A 228 -3.62 -6.83 -17.05
CA ALA A 228 -4.62 -7.51 -16.25
C ALA A 228 -5.24 -6.59 -15.19
N GLY A 229 -4.42 -5.78 -14.50
CA GLY A 229 -4.91 -4.78 -13.54
C GLY A 229 -5.81 -3.72 -14.18
N LEU A 230 -5.54 -3.33 -15.44
CA LEU A 230 -6.42 -2.40 -16.15
C LEU A 230 -7.80 -3.02 -16.46
N TYR A 231 -7.87 -4.31 -16.75
CA TYR A 231 -9.15 -5.03 -16.93
C TYR A 231 -9.90 -5.14 -15.60
N GLU A 232 -9.23 -5.51 -14.50
CA GLU A 232 -9.85 -5.51 -13.17
C GLU A 232 -10.41 -4.12 -12.81
N THR A 233 -9.64 -3.05 -13.07
CA THR A 233 -10.09 -1.66 -12.85
C THR A 233 -11.37 -1.33 -13.62
N ARG A 234 -11.55 -1.83 -14.85
CA ARG A 234 -12.82 -1.68 -15.59
C ARG A 234 -13.96 -2.40 -14.88
N ASP A 235 -13.72 -3.67 -14.50
CA ASP A 235 -14.75 -4.53 -13.92
C ASP A 235 -15.22 -4.01 -12.58
N VAL A 236 -14.30 -3.55 -11.73
CA VAL A 236 -14.60 -2.85 -10.47
C VAL A 236 -15.54 -1.66 -10.68
N LYS A 237 -15.24 -0.77 -11.65
CA LYS A 237 -16.08 0.41 -11.92
C LYS A 237 -17.51 0.03 -12.33
N VAL A 238 -17.65 -1.03 -13.10
CA VAL A 238 -18.97 -1.52 -13.55
C VAL A 238 -19.71 -2.19 -12.40
N GLN A 239 -19.06 -3.07 -11.66
CA GLN A 239 -19.67 -3.80 -10.55
C GLN A 239 -20.12 -2.86 -9.42
N ARG A 240 -19.36 -1.79 -9.15
CA ARG A 240 -19.73 -0.76 -8.16
C ARG A 240 -20.74 0.26 -8.69
N GLY A 241 -21.19 0.12 -9.93
CA GLY A 241 -22.17 1.04 -10.54
C GLY A 241 -21.64 2.46 -10.78
N VAL A 242 -20.32 2.66 -10.61
CA VAL A 242 -19.67 3.99 -10.76
C VAL A 242 -19.62 4.43 -12.22
N ARG A 243 -19.49 3.47 -13.13
CA ARG A 243 -19.43 3.69 -14.58
C ARG A 243 -20.26 2.66 -15.33
N SER A 244 -20.98 3.10 -16.38
CA SER A 244 -21.60 2.14 -17.30
C SER A 244 -20.51 1.30 -18.01
N TYR A 245 -20.85 0.08 -18.43
CA TYR A 245 -19.93 -0.82 -19.14
C TYR A 245 -19.27 -0.14 -20.36
N ARG A 246 -20.06 0.60 -21.15
CA ARG A 246 -19.55 1.32 -22.34
C ARG A 246 -18.54 2.41 -21.93
N ALA A 247 -18.85 3.18 -20.89
CA ALA A 247 -17.95 4.23 -20.40
C ALA A 247 -16.66 3.64 -19.81
N ALA A 248 -16.76 2.59 -18.98
CA ALA A 248 -15.61 1.92 -18.37
C ALA A 248 -14.72 1.25 -19.44
N THR A 249 -15.32 0.68 -20.51
CA THR A 249 -14.57 0.10 -21.65
C THR A 249 -13.82 1.17 -22.43
N ARG A 250 -14.42 2.36 -22.62
CA ARG A 250 -13.71 3.50 -23.24
C ARG A 250 -12.53 3.93 -22.39
N ASP A 251 -12.70 4.06 -21.07
CA ASP A 251 -11.64 4.41 -20.13
C ASP A 251 -10.51 3.36 -20.18
N LEU A 252 -10.83 2.06 -20.25
CA LEU A 252 -9.88 0.97 -20.41
C LEU A 252 -9.05 1.11 -21.69
N ARG A 253 -9.69 1.36 -22.84
CA ARG A 253 -8.97 1.51 -24.12
C ARG A 253 -7.94 2.64 -24.07
N ILE A 254 -8.30 3.77 -23.45
CA ILE A 254 -7.39 4.90 -23.23
C ILE A 254 -6.24 4.49 -22.30
N ALA A 255 -6.53 3.78 -21.21
CA ALA A 255 -5.52 3.32 -20.26
C ALA A 255 -4.53 2.33 -20.90
N VAL A 256 -5.02 1.36 -21.68
CA VAL A 256 -4.19 0.40 -22.42
C VAL A 256 -3.29 1.10 -23.44
N LEU A 257 -3.82 2.07 -24.19
CA LEU A 257 -3.02 2.84 -25.14
C LEU A 257 -1.89 3.61 -24.41
N ARG A 258 -2.22 4.30 -23.31
CA ARG A 258 -1.22 5.02 -22.50
C ARG A 258 -0.17 4.09 -21.89
N PHE A 259 -0.58 2.90 -21.46
CA PHE A 259 0.32 1.88 -20.91
C PHE A 259 1.37 1.43 -21.95
N HIS A 260 0.93 1.10 -23.17
CA HIS A 260 1.84 0.69 -24.23
C HIS A 260 2.74 1.85 -24.71
N LEU A 261 2.18 3.06 -24.84
CA LEU A 261 2.94 4.24 -25.23
C LEU A 261 4.04 4.56 -24.19
N ARG A 262 3.71 4.50 -22.88
CA ARG A 262 4.69 4.70 -21.82
C ARG A 262 5.83 3.66 -21.91
N ARG A 263 5.51 2.39 -22.07
CA ARG A 263 6.52 1.33 -22.20
C ARG A 263 7.39 1.52 -23.44
N PHE A 264 6.81 1.92 -24.56
CA PHE A 264 7.55 2.23 -25.78
C PHE A 264 8.53 3.40 -25.58
N ILE A 265 8.08 4.50 -24.97
CA ILE A 265 8.92 5.66 -24.68
C ILE A 265 10.07 5.28 -23.73
N LEU A 266 9.79 4.49 -22.68
CA LEU A 266 10.83 4.02 -21.76
C LEU A 266 11.86 3.11 -22.47
N ALA A 267 11.41 2.22 -23.34
CA ALA A 267 12.30 1.36 -24.12
C ALA A 267 13.18 2.15 -25.13
N LEU A 268 12.71 3.29 -25.65
CA LEU A 268 13.53 4.16 -26.50
C LEU A 268 14.61 4.92 -25.71
N ARG A 269 14.36 5.23 -24.44
CA ARG A 269 15.28 5.98 -23.56
C ARG A 269 16.32 5.08 -22.88
N SER A 270 16.15 3.76 -22.94
CA SER A 270 17.07 2.78 -22.38
C SER A 270 18.13 2.28 -23.40
N LYS A 271 18.06 2.77 -24.63
CA LYS A 271 19.07 2.60 -25.69
C LYS A 271 19.94 3.84 -25.81
#